data_c7f26a631ce2694138002976d7cb4644
#
_entry.id   c7f26a631ce2694138002976d7cb4644
#
_cell.length_a   1.000
_cell.length_b   1.000
_cell.length_c   1.000
_cell.angle_alpha   90.00
_cell.angle_beta   90.00
_cell.angle_gamma   90.00
#
_symmetry.space_group_name_H-M   'P 1'
#
loop_
_entity.id
_entity.type
_entity.pdbx_description
1 polymer ?
#
loop_
_entity_poly.entity_id
_entity_poly.type
_entity_poly.pdbx_seq_one_letter_code
_entity_poly.pdbx_strand_id
1 'polypeptide(L)'
;MCSHNCARSQMAEALLTRLYGEQMEAESAGLDCGTVNPLAIEAMRLIGIDISQARSKTVFEVYKTGAFFTYFITVCDETSAERCPIFPGATRCLHWSFPDPNLFEGAWEEKLAKTVEVREMITTAIHQWRPSVLTKSAA
;
A
#
# COMPACT_ATOMS: atom_id res chain seq x y z
N MET A 1 -0.51 -4.73 -0.81
CA MET A 1 -1.79 -5.41 -0.60
C MET A 1 -2.17 -5.33 0.87
N CYS A 2 -3.42 -5.04 1.20
CA CYS A 2 -3.94 -5.08 2.57
C CYS A 2 -5.32 -5.73 2.57
N SER A 3 -5.97 -5.84 3.75
CA SER A 3 -7.24 -6.55 3.83
C SER A 3 -8.35 -5.94 2.97
N HIS A 4 -8.48 -4.62 2.96
CA HIS A 4 -9.61 -3.94 2.29
C HIS A 4 -9.22 -3.01 1.15
N ASN A 5 -7.95 -2.83 0.86
CA ASN A 5 -7.46 -1.88 -0.15
C ASN A 5 -8.03 -0.46 0.03
N CYS A 6 -8.13 0.01 1.27
CA CYS A 6 -8.77 1.29 1.56
C CYS A 6 -7.85 2.32 2.23
N ALA A 7 -6.71 1.92 2.79
CA ALA A 7 -5.80 2.87 3.42
C ALA A 7 -4.34 2.55 3.10
N ARG A 8 -3.74 1.59 3.81
CA ARG A 8 -2.29 1.31 3.73
C ARG A 8 -1.79 1.03 2.31
N SER A 9 -2.43 0.12 1.61
CA SER A 9 -2.00 -0.23 0.25
C SER A 9 -2.27 0.88 -0.75
N GLN A 10 -3.34 1.66 -0.57
CA GLN A 10 -3.60 2.82 -1.42
C GLN A 10 -2.53 3.90 -1.24
N MET A 11 -2.14 4.17 0.01
CA MET A 11 -1.05 5.11 0.29
C MET A 11 0.27 4.60 -0.28
N ALA A 12 0.56 3.31 -0.14
CA ALA A 12 1.79 2.71 -0.66
C ALA A 12 1.86 2.80 -2.18
N GLU A 13 0.77 2.50 -2.89
CA GLU A 13 0.71 2.63 -4.35
C GLU A 13 0.99 4.06 -4.79
N ALA A 14 0.32 5.02 -4.16
CA ALA A 14 0.46 6.44 -4.51
C ALA A 14 1.88 6.94 -4.23
N LEU A 15 2.48 6.54 -3.12
CA LEU A 15 3.85 6.91 -2.76
C LEU A 15 4.88 6.30 -3.72
N LEU A 16 4.73 5.02 -4.06
CA LEU A 16 5.60 4.36 -5.02
C LEU A 16 5.52 5.04 -6.39
N THR A 17 4.31 5.34 -6.84
CA THR A 17 4.10 6.01 -8.12
C THR A 17 4.71 7.42 -8.12
N ARG A 18 4.55 8.17 -7.02
CA ARG A 18 5.09 9.52 -6.92
C ARG A 18 6.62 9.53 -6.86
N LEU A 19 7.19 8.62 -6.09
CA LEU A 19 8.64 8.61 -5.83
C LEU A 19 9.41 7.89 -6.93
N TYR A 20 8.87 6.81 -7.49
CA TYR A 20 9.61 5.93 -8.40
C TYR A 20 8.78 5.48 -9.61
N GLY A 21 7.76 6.25 -9.99
CA GLY A 21 6.88 5.89 -11.11
C GLY A 21 7.55 5.80 -12.46
N GLU A 22 8.73 6.40 -12.62
CA GLU A 22 9.51 6.30 -13.85
C GLU A 22 10.27 4.96 -13.96
N GLN A 23 10.55 4.32 -12.81
CA GLN A 23 11.30 3.06 -12.75
C GLN A 23 10.43 1.85 -12.46
N MET A 24 9.24 2.05 -11.90
CA MET A 24 8.36 0.95 -11.48
C MET A 24 6.90 1.30 -11.66
N GLU A 25 6.10 0.28 -11.96
CA GLU A 25 4.66 0.39 -11.91
C GLU A 25 4.17 -0.23 -10.61
N ALA A 26 3.22 0.42 -9.95
CA ALA A 26 2.64 -0.07 -8.71
C ALA A 26 1.13 -0.22 -8.86
N GLU A 27 0.61 -1.30 -8.30
CA GLU A 27 -0.82 -1.52 -8.15
C GLU A 27 -1.10 -1.94 -6.71
N SER A 28 -2.26 -1.57 -6.21
CA SER A 28 -2.71 -1.99 -4.89
C SER A 28 -3.99 -2.80 -4.99
N ALA A 29 -4.18 -3.70 -4.03
CA ALA A 29 -5.37 -4.54 -3.97
C ALA A 29 -5.59 -5.02 -2.54
N GLY A 30 -6.77 -5.53 -2.26
CA GLY A 30 -7.12 -6.11 -0.97
C GLY A 30 -7.80 -7.45 -1.11
N LEU A 31 -8.08 -8.09 0.01
CA LEU A 31 -8.90 -9.30 0.02
C LEU A 31 -10.35 -8.96 -0.34
N ASP A 32 -10.83 -7.86 0.19
CA ASP A 32 -12.17 -7.33 -0.09
C ASP A 32 -12.08 -5.92 -0.65
N CYS A 33 -13.08 -5.50 -1.41
CA CYS A 33 -13.21 -4.12 -1.84
C CYS A 33 -13.88 -3.28 -0.76
N GLY A 34 -13.33 -2.09 -0.52
CA GLY A 34 -13.96 -1.10 0.33
C GLY A 34 -13.89 0.27 -0.32
N THR A 35 -14.31 1.30 0.36
CA THR A 35 -14.08 2.68 -0.07
C THR A 35 -12.74 3.14 0.49
N VAL A 36 -12.06 4.04 -0.24
CA VAL A 36 -10.79 4.60 0.22
C VAL A 36 -11.05 5.39 1.51
N ASN A 37 -10.26 5.11 2.54
CA ASN A 37 -10.45 5.72 3.86
C ASN A 37 -10.21 7.23 3.79
N PRO A 38 -11.14 8.07 4.29
CA PRO A 38 -10.96 9.53 4.30
C PRO A 38 -9.69 9.99 5.02
N LEU A 39 -9.24 9.28 6.04
CA LEU A 39 -7.99 9.58 6.73
C LEU A 39 -6.79 9.43 5.78
N ALA A 40 -6.78 8.38 4.97
CA ALA A 40 -5.73 8.16 3.98
C ALA A 40 -5.77 9.26 2.91
N ILE A 41 -6.95 9.64 2.44
CA ILE A 41 -7.13 10.72 1.46
C ILE A 41 -6.52 12.03 2.01
N GLU A 42 -6.86 12.39 3.24
CA GLU A 42 -6.36 13.62 3.85
C GLU A 42 -4.86 13.56 4.12
N ALA A 43 -4.36 12.45 4.65
CA ALA A 43 -2.93 12.29 4.91
C ALA A 43 -2.10 12.44 3.63
N MET A 44 -2.59 11.94 2.51
CA MET A 44 -1.91 12.08 1.22
C MET A 44 -2.05 13.49 0.66
N ARG A 45 -3.23 14.12 0.83
CA ARG A 45 -3.46 15.49 0.40
C ARG A 45 -2.45 16.47 1.04
N LEU A 46 -2.10 16.23 2.29
CA LEU A 46 -1.15 17.08 3.03
C LEU A 46 0.24 17.13 2.39
N ILE A 47 0.59 16.13 1.58
CA ILE A 47 1.85 16.09 0.85
C ILE A 47 1.66 16.28 -0.66
N GLY A 48 0.49 16.78 -1.06
CA GLY A 48 0.22 17.13 -2.46
C GLY A 48 -0.17 15.96 -3.36
N ILE A 49 -0.60 14.83 -2.78
CA ILE A 49 -1.03 13.67 -3.55
C ILE A 49 -2.54 13.46 -3.33
N ASP A 50 -3.30 13.45 -4.43
CA ASP A 50 -4.75 13.23 -4.39
C ASP A 50 -5.08 11.78 -4.72
N ILE A 51 -5.62 11.05 -3.73
CA ILE A 51 -6.13 9.69 -3.92
C ILE A 51 -7.66 9.62 -3.76
N SER A 52 -8.34 10.75 -3.80
CA SER A 52 -9.81 10.80 -3.62
C SER A 52 -10.56 10.06 -4.71
N GLN A 53 -9.96 9.92 -5.90
CA GLN A 53 -10.55 9.21 -7.04
C GLN A 53 -10.03 7.78 -7.20
N ALA A 54 -9.17 7.32 -6.28
CA ALA A 54 -8.62 5.98 -6.35
C ALA A 54 -9.71 4.95 -6.09
N ARG A 55 -9.65 3.83 -6.83
CA ARG A 55 -10.60 2.72 -6.68
C ARG A 55 -10.00 1.60 -5.86
N SER A 56 -10.77 1.13 -4.90
CA SER A 56 -10.46 -0.11 -4.22
C SER A 56 -10.72 -1.29 -5.16
N LYS A 57 -9.83 -2.28 -5.16
CA LYS A 57 -9.99 -3.48 -5.98
C LYS A 57 -9.50 -4.71 -5.22
N THR A 58 -9.98 -5.88 -5.60
CA THR A 58 -9.58 -7.13 -4.97
C THR A 58 -8.36 -7.73 -5.65
N VAL A 59 -7.62 -8.53 -4.91
CA VAL A 59 -6.50 -9.33 -5.44
C VAL A 59 -6.99 -10.22 -6.58
N PHE A 60 -8.21 -10.74 -6.48
CA PHE A 60 -8.81 -11.58 -7.51
C PHE A 60 -9.03 -10.82 -8.82
N GLU A 61 -9.49 -9.57 -8.74
CA GLU A 61 -9.64 -8.72 -9.92
C GLU A 61 -8.30 -8.48 -10.62
N VAL A 62 -7.25 -8.22 -9.85
CA VAL A 62 -5.90 -8.05 -10.40
C VAL A 62 -5.38 -9.35 -11.02
N TYR A 63 -5.60 -10.47 -10.35
CA TYR A 63 -5.21 -11.79 -10.86
C TYR A 63 -5.87 -12.11 -12.19
N LYS A 64 -7.15 -11.77 -12.36
CA LYS A 64 -7.89 -11.99 -13.60
C LYS A 64 -7.32 -11.27 -14.81
N THR A 65 -6.61 -10.17 -14.61
CA THR A 65 -6.01 -9.42 -15.72
C THR A 65 -4.81 -10.15 -16.33
N GLY A 66 -4.32 -11.22 -15.69
CA GLY A 66 -3.13 -11.94 -16.12
C GLY A 66 -1.83 -11.18 -15.83
N ALA A 67 -1.88 -10.14 -15.02
CA ALA A 67 -0.70 -9.34 -14.70
C ALA A 67 0.32 -10.14 -13.89
N PHE A 68 1.60 -9.95 -14.22
CA PHE A 68 2.71 -10.49 -13.45
C PHE A 68 3.41 -9.37 -12.70
N PHE A 69 3.83 -9.66 -11.47
CA PHE A 69 4.56 -8.71 -10.65
C PHE A 69 5.89 -9.31 -10.20
N THR A 70 6.95 -8.51 -10.24
CA THR A 70 8.23 -8.92 -9.67
C THR A 70 8.11 -9.04 -8.15
N TYR A 71 7.40 -8.11 -7.53
CA TYR A 71 7.25 -8.07 -6.08
C TYR A 71 5.76 -8.01 -5.71
N PHE A 72 5.40 -8.82 -4.74
CA PHE A 72 4.10 -8.79 -4.09
C PHE A 72 4.35 -8.44 -2.63
N ILE A 73 3.90 -7.26 -2.22
CA ILE A 73 4.17 -6.74 -0.87
C ILE A 73 2.86 -6.67 -0.10
N THR A 74 2.78 -7.40 1.01
CA THR A 74 1.65 -7.30 1.92
C THR A 74 1.94 -6.22 2.96
N VAL A 75 0.96 -5.39 3.26
CA VAL A 75 1.08 -4.27 4.19
C VAL A 75 0.10 -4.37 5.36
N CYS A 76 -0.39 -5.57 5.64
CA CYS A 76 -1.25 -5.86 6.76
C CYS A 76 -0.45 -5.83 8.07
N ASP A 77 -1.12 -5.71 9.21
CA ASP A 77 -0.44 -5.89 10.49
C ASP A 77 -0.13 -7.39 10.73
N GLU A 78 0.69 -7.66 11.74
CA GLU A 78 1.14 -9.03 12.03
C GLU A 78 -0.02 -9.98 12.38
N THR A 79 -1.08 -9.46 12.97
CA THR A 79 -2.24 -10.28 13.33
C THR A 79 -3.03 -10.72 12.11
N SER A 80 -2.92 -9.98 11.01
CA SER A 80 -3.58 -10.27 9.75
C SER A 80 -2.69 -11.01 8.74
N ALA A 81 -1.41 -11.18 9.03
CA ALA A 81 -0.45 -11.77 8.10
C ALA A 81 -0.85 -13.18 7.62
N GLU A 82 -1.45 -13.97 8.51
CA GLU A 82 -1.91 -15.33 8.16
C GLU A 82 -3.02 -15.35 7.13
N ARG A 83 -3.73 -14.22 6.98
CA ARG A 83 -4.83 -14.08 6.02
C ARG A 83 -4.40 -13.50 4.70
N CYS A 84 -3.15 -13.09 4.57
CA CYS A 84 -2.65 -12.53 3.33
C CYS A 84 -2.48 -13.63 2.29
N PRO A 85 -3.11 -13.50 1.11
CA PRO A 85 -3.04 -14.54 0.09
C PRO A 85 -1.65 -14.58 -0.55
N ILE A 86 -1.31 -15.74 -1.09
CA ILE A 86 -0.16 -15.88 -1.97
C ILE A 86 -0.63 -15.47 -3.38
N PHE A 87 0.07 -14.57 -4.03
CA PHE A 87 -0.25 -14.15 -5.38
C PHE A 87 0.61 -14.97 -6.37
N PRO A 88 0.01 -15.88 -7.16
CA PRO A 88 0.78 -16.79 -8.02
C PRO A 88 1.57 -16.10 -9.12
N GLY A 89 1.18 -14.86 -9.47
CA GLY A 89 1.85 -14.08 -10.52
C GLY A 89 3.04 -13.26 -10.03
N ALA A 90 3.50 -13.46 -8.79
CA ALA A 90 4.61 -12.70 -8.24
C ALA A 90 5.87 -13.55 -8.14
N THR A 91 7.02 -12.95 -8.45
CA THR A 91 8.32 -13.60 -8.34
C THR A 91 8.81 -13.64 -6.89
N ARG A 92 8.58 -12.56 -6.14
CA ARG A 92 8.99 -12.44 -4.74
C ARG A 92 7.86 -11.88 -3.90
N CYS A 93 7.70 -12.43 -2.69
CA CYS A 93 6.72 -11.97 -1.72
C CYS A 93 7.44 -11.35 -0.53
N LEU A 94 7.03 -10.14 -0.15
CA LEU A 94 7.54 -9.41 0.99
C LEU A 94 6.38 -9.05 1.90
N HIS A 95 6.67 -8.90 3.18
CA HIS A 95 5.66 -8.48 4.16
C HIS A 95 6.18 -7.29 4.96
N TRP A 96 5.43 -6.18 4.90
CA TRP A 96 5.66 -4.99 5.71
C TRP A 96 4.46 -4.79 6.63
N SER A 97 4.70 -4.63 7.92
CA SER A 97 3.64 -4.48 8.90
C SER A 97 3.45 -3.00 9.25
N PHE A 98 2.21 -2.51 9.09
CA PHE A 98 1.84 -1.15 9.46
C PHE A 98 0.51 -1.16 10.21
N PRO A 99 0.32 -0.24 11.20
CA PRO A 99 -0.97 -0.09 11.85
C PRO A 99 -2.08 0.25 10.87
N ASP A 100 -3.28 -0.26 11.13
CA ASP A 100 -4.43 -0.06 10.26
C ASP A 100 -5.20 1.21 10.65
N PRO A 101 -5.24 2.25 9.79
CA PRO A 101 -5.99 3.47 10.08
C PRO A 101 -7.49 3.25 10.32
N ASN A 102 -8.06 2.18 9.78
CA ASN A 102 -9.48 1.86 10.01
C ASN A 102 -9.78 1.50 11.46
N LEU A 103 -8.77 1.13 12.24
CA LEU A 103 -8.91 0.71 13.63
C LEU A 103 -8.60 1.85 14.61
N PHE A 104 -8.20 3.01 14.13
CA PHE A 104 -7.87 4.14 15.00
C PHE A 104 -9.13 4.72 15.66
N GLU A 105 -9.00 5.05 16.93
CA GLU A 105 -10.08 5.63 17.74
C GLU A 105 -9.72 7.05 18.16
N GLY A 106 -10.73 7.83 18.54
CA GLY A 106 -10.56 9.18 19.00
C GLY A 106 -11.13 10.20 18.02
N ALA A 107 -10.77 11.48 18.22
CA ALA A 107 -11.20 12.56 17.35
C ALA A 107 -10.51 12.45 15.97
N TRP A 108 -11.08 13.15 14.99
CA TRP A 108 -10.54 13.16 13.62
C TRP A 108 -9.06 13.56 13.59
N GLU A 109 -8.71 14.64 14.31
CA GLU A 109 -7.33 15.13 14.34
C GLU A 109 -6.34 14.11 14.92
N GLU A 110 -6.78 13.37 15.95
CA GLU A 110 -5.94 12.34 16.57
C GLU A 110 -5.73 11.17 15.60
N LYS A 111 -6.80 10.73 14.96
CA LYS A 111 -6.72 9.66 13.96
C LYS A 111 -5.91 10.08 12.75
N LEU A 112 -6.04 11.31 12.31
CA LEU A 112 -5.28 11.85 11.20
C LEU A 112 -3.79 11.90 11.53
N ALA A 113 -3.41 12.35 12.73
CA ALA A 113 -2.01 12.38 13.15
C ALA A 113 -1.39 10.99 13.11
N LYS A 114 -2.10 9.97 13.59
CA LYS A 114 -1.64 8.58 13.54
C LYS A 114 -1.54 8.06 12.10
N THR A 115 -2.47 8.46 11.24
CA THR A 115 -2.45 8.06 9.82
C THR A 115 -1.26 8.71 9.10
N VAL A 116 -0.92 9.94 9.43
CA VAL A 116 0.29 10.60 8.92
C VAL A 116 1.54 9.82 9.35
N GLU A 117 1.60 9.35 10.58
CA GLU A 117 2.70 8.51 11.05
C GLU A 117 2.82 7.23 10.21
N VAL A 118 1.69 6.57 9.92
CA VAL A 118 1.67 5.37 9.07
C VAL A 118 2.17 5.71 7.67
N ARG A 119 1.74 6.83 7.10
CA ARG A 119 2.23 7.31 5.80
C ARG A 119 3.75 7.46 5.81
N GLU A 120 4.31 8.04 6.87
CA GLU A 120 5.75 8.21 6.99
C GLU A 120 6.48 6.87 7.17
N MET A 121 5.89 5.93 7.88
CA MET A 121 6.42 4.57 8.02
C MET A 121 6.49 3.87 6.66
N ILE A 122 5.44 4.00 5.86
CA ILE A 122 5.40 3.43 4.50
C ILE A 122 6.47 4.08 3.63
N THR A 123 6.60 5.39 3.68
CA THR A 123 7.61 6.14 2.93
C THR A 123 9.01 5.66 3.27
N THR A 124 9.31 5.50 4.57
CA THR A 124 10.59 4.99 5.03
C THR A 124 10.87 3.58 4.52
N ALA A 125 9.87 2.70 4.60
CA ALA A 125 10.01 1.33 4.11
C ALA A 125 10.30 1.29 2.60
N ILE A 126 9.63 2.13 1.82
CA ILE A 126 9.86 2.23 0.38
C ILE A 126 11.30 2.68 0.10
N HIS A 127 11.78 3.70 0.79
CA HIS A 127 13.14 4.20 0.58
C HIS A 127 14.21 3.18 0.97
N GLN A 128 14.00 2.43 2.04
CA GLN A 128 14.92 1.39 2.47
C GLN A 128 14.96 0.20 1.49
N TRP A 129 13.83 -0.13 0.91
CA TRP A 129 13.72 -1.23 -0.06
C TRP A 129 14.22 -0.84 -1.46
N ARG A 130 13.91 0.35 -1.92
CA ARG A 130 14.20 0.82 -3.27
C ARG A 130 15.68 0.71 -3.68
N PRO A 131 16.67 1.13 -2.89
CA PRO A 131 18.07 1.02 -3.30
C PRO A 131 18.50 -0.41 -3.64
N SER A 132 18.02 -1.39 -2.88
CA SER A 132 18.30 -2.80 -3.13
C SER A 132 17.75 -3.26 -4.48
N VAL A 133 16.54 -2.84 -4.82
CA VAL A 133 15.87 -3.19 -6.08
C VAL A 133 16.60 -2.57 -7.26
N LEU A 134 16.96 -1.30 -7.19
CA LEU A 134 17.65 -0.60 -8.28
C LEU A 134 19.07 -1.14 -8.50
N THR A 135 19.76 -1.50 -7.44
CA THR A 135 21.08 -2.12 -7.54
C THR A 135 21.01 -3.43 -8.32
N LYS A 136 19.99 -4.24 -8.07
CA LYS A 136 19.77 -5.49 -8.81
C LYS A 136 19.40 -5.23 -10.27
N SER A 137 18.65 -4.18 -10.54
CA SER A 137 18.26 -3.82 -11.91
C SER A 137 19.44 -3.28 -12.72
N ALA A 138 20.41 -2.65 -12.07
CA ALA A 138 21.60 -2.12 -12.72
C ALA A 138 22.62 -3.21 -13.07
N ALA A 139 22.51 -4.34 -12.43
CA ALA A 139 23.37 -5.49 -12.70
C ALA A 139 22.82 -6.35 -13.84
#